data_d9375918632ba694d6127a28982a1cec
#
_entry.id   d9375918632ba694d6127a28982a1cec
#
_cell.length_a   1.000
_cell.length_b   1.000
_cell.length_c   1.000
_cell.angle_alpha   90.00
_cell.angle_beta   90.00
_cell.angle_gamma   90.00
#
_symmetry.space_group_name_H-M   'P 1'
#
loop_
_entity.id
_entity.type
_entity.pdbx_description
1 polymer ?
#
loop_
_entity_poly.entity_id
_entity_poly.type
_entity_poly.pdbx_seq_one_letter_code
_entity_poly.pdbx_strand_id
1 'polypeptide(L)'
;MRFRPLRTASASQPASPVEPPPETMRAVVFDEPGAPDSLRVVEVPVPSPALSEVLVRIVAAGVNPIDAKTRAGRGVAGLIDRWPSTLGFDFSGVVVTSPYETHELQPGTEVFGMLPFPRSGGSYAEYAVVPSLSVARKPASLSHVEAAGVPLAALTAWGLVVETAHAHEGQRMLIHAGSGGVGHFAVQLAAYFGAQVTTTGSERNLPWLRELGASVAIDYATTRFEDVVGEMDVVIDLVGNVHDDTGSRSLEVLRRGGLYVMVPTGGWPGYADAAAAAGVRATGYKVVPDGSVLATLGRLLDSGAIQVFVDGVHDLADAAAAHTEIERGHSRGKVVLTVAEG
;
A
#
# COMPACT_ATOMS: atom_id res chain seq x y z
N MET A 1 9.33 -40.79 -29.13
CA MET A 1 8.90 -39.70 -28.21
C MET A 1 7.37 -39.60 -28.32
N ARG A 2 6.61 -40.03 -27.32
CA ARG A 2 5.13 -39.95 -27.32
C ARG A 2 4.72 -38.69 -26.61
N PHE A 3 4.12 -37.73 -27.30
CA PHE A 3 3.53 -36.53 -26.73
C PHE A 3 2.36 -36.93 -25.80
N ARG A 4 2.46 -36.57 -24.54
CA ARG A 4 1.37 -36.66 -23.56
C ARG A 4 0.44 -35.48 -23.83
N PRO A 5 -0.87 -35.67 -24.02
CA PRO A 5 -1.80 -34.56 -24.22
C PRO A 5 -1.83 -33.69 -22.96
N LEU A 6 -1.72 -32.36 -23.13
CA LEU A 6 -1.95 -31.36 -22.07
C LEU A 6 -3.37 -31.58 -21.52
N ARG A 7 -3.49 -31.69 -20.20
CA ARG A 7 -4.79 -31.67 -19.53
C ARG A 7 -5.45 -30.35 -19.86
N THR A 8 -6.59 -30.38 -20.51
CA THR A 8 -7.48 -29.23 -20.67
C THR A 8 -7.83 -28.73 -19.29
N ALA A 9 -7.55 -27.44 -19.04
CA ALA A 9 -7.99 -26.75 -17.83
C ALA A 9 -9.51 -26.96 -17.69
N SER A 10 -9.95 -27.37 -16.52
CA SER A 10 -11.35 -27.46 -16.13
C SER A 10 -12.02 -26.14 -16.45
N ALA A 11 -13.07 -26.16 -17.25
CA ALA A 11 -13.90 -24.98 -17.48
C ALA A 11 -14.40 -24.48 -16.12
N SER A 12 -14.04 -23.25 -15.78
CA SER A 12 -14.56 -22.57 -14.60
C SER A 12 -16.08 -22.57 -14.68
N GLN A 13 -16.76 -22.98 -13.61
CA GLN A 13 -18.21 -22.83 -13.49
C GLN A 13 -18.58 -21.37 -13.80
N PRO A 14 -19.66 -21.11 -14.54
CA PRO A 14 -20.14 -19.76 -14.76
C PRO A 14 -20.41 -19.13 -13.37
N ALA A 15 -19.82 -17.97 -13.14
CA ALA A 15 -20.09 -17.18 -11.94
C ALA A 15 -21.60 -16.93 -11.84
N SER A 16 -22.13 -16.95 -10.63
CA SER A 16 -23.52 -16.55 -10.39
C SER A 16 -23.78 -15.19 -11.00
N PRO A 17 -24.97 -14.93 -11.60
CA PRO A 17 -25.27 -13.64 -12.19
C PRO A 17 -25.09 -12.55 -11.14
N VAL A 18 -24.19 -11.58 -11.41
CA VAL A 18 -23.99 -10.41 -10.57
C VAL A 18 -25.19 -9.49 -10.80
N GLU A 19 -25.84 -9.08 -9.72
CA GLU A 19 -26.96 -8.13 -9.82
C GLU A 19 -26.47 -6.81 -10.42
N PRO A 20 -27.28 -6.13 -11.25
CA PRO A 20 -26.93 -4.82 -11.76
C PRO A 20 -26.75 -3.84 -10.61
N PRO A 21 -25.81 -2.89 -10.70
CA PRO A 21 -25.59 -1.91 -9.64
C PRO A 21 -26.85 -1.04 -9.44
N PRO A 22 -27.11 -0.56 -8.22
CA PRO A 22 -28.18 0.40 -7.96
C PRO A 22 -27.88 1.75 -8.62
N GLU A 23 -28.85 2.68 -8.64
CA GLU A 23 -28.66 4.04 -9.16
C GLU A 23 -27.75 4.87 -8.25
N THR A 24 -27.86 4.69 -6.93
CA THR A 24 -27.08 5.38 -5.89
C THR A 24 -26.34 4.41 -5.00
N MET A 25 -25.29 4.91 -4.34
CA MET A 25 -24.44 4.17 -3.41
C MET A 25 -24.07 5.02 -2.22
N ARG A 26 -23.71 4.41 -1.11
CA ARG A 26 -23.09 5.09 0.03
C ARG A 26 -21.62 5.36 -0.27
N ALA A 27 -21.17 6.58 0.08
CA ALA A 27 -19.76 6.97 0.04
C ALA A 27 -19.43 7.86 1.23
N VAL A 28 -18.18 7.80 1.69
CA VAL A 28 -17.64 8.77 2.65
C VAL A 28 -17.04 9.92 1.89
N VAL A 29 -17.53 11.12 2.16
CA VAL A 29 -17.08 12.35 1.52
C VAL A 29 -16.64 13.39 2.54
N PHE A 30 -15.91 14.40 2.08
CA PHE A 30 -15.61 15.62 2.80
C PHE A 30 -15.73 16.81 1.84
N ASP A 31 -16.16 17.98 2.36
CA ASP A 31 -16.49 19.15 1.55
C ASP A 31 -15.30 20.10 1.40
N GLU A 32 -14.38 20.07 2.37
CA GLU A 32 -13.15 20.86 2.42
C GLU A 32 -12.13 20.20 3.35
N PRO A 33 -10.86 20.57 3.30
CA PRO A 33 -9.87 20.07 4.23
C PRO A 33 -10.24 20.34 5.69
N GLY A 34 -10.13 19.31 6.55
CA GLY A 34 -10.55 19.42 7.95
C GLY A 34 -10.00 18.33 8.86
N ALA A 35 -10.54 18.28 10.08
CA ALA A 35 -10.28 17.23 11.08
C ALA A 35 -11.01 15.91 10.70
N PRO A 36 -10.73 14.77 11.36
CA PRO A 36 -11.35 13.49 11.02
C PRO A 36 -12.88 13.51 10.96
N ASP A 37 -13.53 14.30 11.80
CA ASP A 37 -14.99 14.47 11.86
C ASP A 37 -15.61 15.22 10.66
N SER A 38 -14.78 15.78 9.75
CA SER A 38 -15.25 16.29 8.47
C SER A 38 -15.70 15.19 7.50
N LEU A 39 -15.35 13.93 7.76
CA LEU A 39 -15.77 12.78 6.97
C LEU A 39 -17.22 12.40 7.32
N ARG A 40 -18.06 12.29 6.30
CA ARG A 40 -19.48 11.93 6.46
C ARG A 40 -19.96 10.98 5.38
N VAL A 41 -20.84 10.07 5.74
CA VAL A 41 -21.50 9.17 4.78
C VAL A 41 -22.63 9.92 4.06
N VAL A 42 -22.67 9.77 2.75
CA VAL A 42 -23.74 10.31 1.90
C VAL A 42 -24.12 9.30 0.82
N GLU A 43 -25.29 9.50 0.22
CA GLU A 43 -25.67 8.84 -1.02
C GLU A 43 -25.20 9.65 -2.23
N VAL A 44 -24.56 8.98 -3.17
CA VAL A 44 -24.08 9.55 -4.44
C VAL A 44 -24.44 8.62 -5.60
N PRO A 45 -24.52 9.11 -6.84
CA PRO A 45 -24.70 8.21 -8.00
C PRO A 45 -23.58 7.19 -8.13
N VAL A 46 -23.91 5.94 -8.51
CA VAL A 46 -22.91 4.95 -8.88
C VAL A 46 -22.19 5.39 -10.15
N PRO A 47 -20.84 5.42 -10.18
CA PRO A 47 -20.10 5.85 -11.35
C PRO A 47 -20.21 4.85 -12.50
N SER A 48 -20.27 5.37 -13.73
CA SER A 48 -20.28 4.53 -14.93
C SER A 48 -18.86 4.35 -15.48
N PRO A 49 -18.43 3.12 -15.75
CA PRO A 49 -17.11 2.86 -16.31
C PRO A 49 -17.03 3.32 -17.78
N ALA A 50 -15.89 3.89 -18.15
CA ALA A 50 -15.52 4.16 -19.54
C ALA A 50 -14.81 2.94 -20.15
N LEU A 51 -14.37 3.06 -21.41
CA LEU A 51 -13.56 2.03 -22.05
C LEU A 51 -12.29 1.73 -21.26
N SER A 52 -11.93 0.45 -21.13
CA SER A 52 -10.77 -0.04 -20.37
C SER A 52 -10.88 0.02 -18.85
N GLU A 53 -12.05 0.36 -18.33
CA GLU A 53 -12.32 0.37 -16.89
C GLU A 53 -13.23 -0.78 -16.48
N VAL A 54 -13.10 -1.18 -15.22
CA VAL A 54 -14.01 -2.12 -14.55
C VAL A 54 -14.81 -1.35 -13.50
N LEU A 55 -16.08 -1.70 -13.34
CA LEU A 55 -16.86 -1.30 -12.16
C LEU A 55 -16.70 -2.40 -11.11
N VAL A 56 -16.25 -2.04 -9.93
CA VAL A 56 -16.05 -2.95 -8.79
C VAL A 56 -17.00 -2.58 -7.68
N ARG A 57 -17.75 -3.56 -7.15
CA ARG A 57 -18.43 -3.47 -5.86
C ARG A 57 -17.38 -3.70 -4.78
N ILE A 58 -17.11 -2.67 -3.98
CA ILE A 58 -16.08 -2.69 -2.94
C ILE A 58 -16.62 -3.44 -1.72
N VAL A 59 -15.84 -4.40 -1.22
CA VAL A 59 -16.11 -5.12 0.02
C VAL A 59 -15.30 -4.53 1.17
N ALA A 60 -14.04 -4.16 0.89
CA ALA A 60 -13.17 -3.51 1.87
C ALA A 60 -12.25 -2.48 1.20
N ALA A 61 -11.87 -1.43 1.93
CA ALA A 61 -10.98 -0.36 1.50
C ALA A 61 -9.83 -0.16 2.49
N GLY A 62 -8.59 -0.11 2.00
CA GLY A 62 -7.42 0.14 2.83
C GLY A 62 -7.26 1.64 3.17
N VAL A 63 -6.90 1.92 4.41
CA VAL A 63 -6.61 3.27 4.90
C VAL A 63 -5.10 3.52 4.87
N ASN A 64 -4.70 4.67 4.35
CA ASN A 64 -3.29 5.05 4.21
C ASN A 64 -3.01 6.43 4.81
N PRO A 65 -1.77 6.68 5.28
CA PRO A 65 -1.39 8.01 5.77
C PRO A 65 -1.63 9.14 4.76
N ILE A 66 -1.61 8.84 3.46
CA ILE A 66 -1.88 9.82 2.41
C ILE A 66 -3.35 10.28 2.42
N ASP A 67 -4.29 9.38 2.76
CA ASP A 67 -5.72 9.73 2.87
C ASP A 67 -5.92 10.75 4.00
N ALA A 68 -5.37 10.47 5.19
CA ALA A 68 -5.45 11.38 6.33
C ALA A 68 -4.75 12.73 6.05
N LYS A 69 -3.57 12.70 5.41
CA LYS A 69 -2.86 13.92 4.99
C LYS A 69 -3.70 14.73 3.99
N THR A 70 -4.34 14.07 3.02
CA THR A 70 -5.16 14.71 1.99
C THR A 70 -6.40 15.34 2.61
N ARG A 71 -7.12 14.62 3.48
CA ARG A 71 -8.23 15.16 4.26
C ARG A 71 -7.82 16.41 5.04
N ALA A 72 -6.62 16.41 5.63
CA ALA A 72 -6.08 17.52 6.42
C ALA A 72 -5.49 18.67 5.57
N GLY A 73 -5.74 18.74 4.26
CA GLY A 73 -5.26 19.80 3.37
C GLY A 73 -3.78 19.67 2.96
N ARG A 74 -3.17 18.52 3.23
CA ARG A 74 -1.78 18.20 2.85
C ARG A 74 -1.77 17.12 1.77
N GLY A 75 -0.71 16.35 1.68
CA GLY A 75 -0.64 15.21 0.76
C GLY A 75 -0.93 15.60 -0.69
N VAL A 76 -2.03 15.10 -1.23
CA VAL A 76 -2.50 15.38 -2.59
C VAL A 76 -3.75 16.28 -2.64
N ALA A 77 -4.09 16.94 -1.54
CA ALA A 77 -5.28 17.81 -1.45
C ALA A 77 -5.31 18.89 -2.53
N GLY A 78 -4.16 19.45 -2.91
CA GLY A 78 -4.05 20.45 -3.99
C GLY A 78 -4.38 19.93 -5.40
N LEU A 79 -4.61 18.63 -5.57
CA LEU A 79 -4.99 17.99 -6.83
C LEU A 79 -6.48 17.61 -6.87
N ILE A 80 -7.24 17.88 -5.80
CA ILE A 80 -8.68 17.66 -5.77
C ILE A 80 -9.34 18.78 -6.60
N ASP A 81 -10.03 18.38 -7.64
CA ASP A 81 -10.68 19.28 -8.59
C ASP A 81 -12.21 19.38 -8.41
N ARG A 82 -12.78 18.51 -7.57
CA ARG A 82 -14.23 18.43 -7.32
C ARG A 82 -14.53 18.24 -5.83
N TRP A 83 -15.56 18.94 -5.38
CA TRP A 83 -16.10 18.86 -4.04
C TRP A 83 -17.60 18.60 -4.05
N PRO A 84 -18.18 17.81 -3.15
CA PRO A 84 -17.47 16.99 -2.16
C PRO A 84 -16.59 15.92 -2.82
N SER A 85 -15.53 15.50 -2.14
CA SER A 85 -14.59 14.49 -2.63
C SER A 85 -14.58 13.23 -1.75
N THR A 86 -14.34 12.07 -2.36
CA THR A 86 -14.18 10.79 -1.69
C THR A 86 -12.70 10.42 -1.62
N LEU A 87 -12.26 9.87 -0.50
CA LEU A 87 -10.89 9.39 -0.27
C LEU A 87 -10.75 7.89 -0.55
N GLY A 88 -9.55 7.38 -0.26
CA GLY A 88 -9.20 5.98 -0.37
C GLY A 88 -8.64 5.61 -1.73
N PHE A 89 -7.53 4.87 -1.72
CA PHE A 89 -6.87 4.39 -2.93
C PHE A 89 -6.90 2.87 -3.03
N ASP A 90 -6.83 2.18 -1.90
CA ASP A 90 -6.79 0.72 -1.83
C ASP A 90 -8.19 0.13 -1.75
N PHE A 91 -8.41 -0.97 -2.43
CA PHE A 91 -9.66 -1.71 -2.33
C PHE A 91 -9.48 -3.21 -2.55
N SER A 92 -10.45 -3.97 -2.07
CA SER A 92 -10.77 -5.32 -2.51
C SER A 92 -12.29 -5.45 -2.69
N GLY A 93 -12.72 -6.16 -3.73
CA GLY A 93 -14.13 -6.24 -4.06
C GLY A 93 -14.41 -7.23 -5.19
N VAL A 94 -15.57 -7.10 -5.80
CA VAL A 94 -16.06 -7.99 -6.85
C VAL A 94 -16.37 -7.18 -8.10
N VAL A 95 -15.89 -7.64 -9.25
CA VAL A 95 -16.18 -7.02 -10.55
C VAL A 95 -17.66 -7.13 -10.87
N VAL A 96 -18.28 -6.00 -11.20
CA VAL A 96 -19.68 -5.89 -11.63
C VAL A 96 -19.79 -5.74 -13.13
N THR A 97 -18.92 -4.92 -13.74
CA THR A 97 -18.89 -4.67 -15.18
C THR A 97 -17.47 -4.77 -15.71
N SER A 98 -17.29 -5.52 -16.77
CA SER A 98 -16.01 -5.68 -17.49
C SER A 98 -15.93 -4.71 -18.67
N PRO A 99 -14.72 -4.36 -19.14
CA PRO A 99 -14.54 -3.49 -20.31
C PRO A 99 -15.11 -4.10 -21.60
N TYR A 100 -15.07 -5.42 -21.75
CA TYR A 100 -15.56 -6.15 -22.89
C TYR A 100 -15.79 -7.63 -22.53
N GLU A 101 -16.60 -8.34 -23.34
CA GLU A 101 -17.11 -9.69 -23.06
C GLU A 101 -16.03 -10.75 -22.80
N THR A 102 -14.87 -10.67 -23.45
CA THR A 102 -13.77 -11.64 -23.31
C THR A 102 -12.64 -11.15 -22.41
N HIS A 103 -12.83 -10.07 -21.65
CA HIS A 103 -11.83 -9.59 -20.69
C HIS A 103 -11.60 -10.63 -19.59
N GLU A 104 -10.37 -10.73 -19.08
CA GLU A 104 -10.03 -11.72 -18.04
C GLU A 104 -10.71 -11.48 -16.69
N LEU A 105 -11.04 -10.20 -16.38
CA LEU A 105 -11.77 -9.82 -15.18
C LEU A 105 -13.27 -9.75 -15.47
N GLN A 106 -13.93 -10.90 -15.44
CA GLN A 106 -15.37 -11.03 -15.68
C GLN A 106 -16.19 -10.63 -14.45
N PRO A 107 -17.48 -10.24 -14.60
CA PRO A 107 -18.40 -10.06 -13.48
C PRO A 107 -18.37 -11.26 -12.54
N GLY A 108 -18.34 -11.01 -11.24
CA GLY A 108 -18.18 -12.02 -10.18
C GLY A 108 -16.71 -12.37 -9.85
N THR A 109 -15.73 -11.82 -10.57
CA THR A 109 -14.32 -12.03 -10.22
C THR A 109 -13.97 -11.22 -8.97
N GLU A 110 -13.43 -11.87 -7.94
CA GLU A 110 -12.85 -11.19 -6.78
C GLU A 110 -11.52 -10.54 -7.15
N VAL A 111 -11.38 -9.28 -6.82
CA VAL A 111 -10.24 -8.45 -7.20
C VAL A 111 -9.72 -7.61 -6.04
N PHE A 112 -8.50 -7.16 -6.17
CA PHE A 112 -7.92 -6.11 -5.34
C PHE A 112 -7.10 -5.17 -6.23
N GLY A 113 -6.94 -3.92 -5.79
CA GLY A 113 -6.30 -2.94 -6.64
C GLY A 113 -6.06 -1.60 -5.95
N MET A 114 -5.41 -0.74 -6.69
CA MET A 114 -5.13 0.63 -6.28
C MET A 114 -5.72 1.59 -7.30
N LEU A 115 -6.53 2.56 -6.83
CA LEU A 115 -7.04 3.64 -7.67
C LEU A 115 -5.92 4.55 -8.18
N PRO A 116 -6.12 5.26 -9.31
CA PRO A 116 -5.10 6.13 -9.88
C PRO A 116 -4.60 7.20 -8.90
N PHE A 117 -3.33 7.10 -8.53
CA PHE A 117 -2.65 8.07 -7.67
C PHE A 117 -1.75 8.98 -8.53
N PRO A 118 -1.69 10.28 -8.29
CA PRO A 118 -2.22 11.05 -7.16
C PRO A 118 -3.58 11.74 -7.39
N ARG A 119 -4.40 11.26 -8.31
CA ARG A 119 -5.73 11.81 -8.54
C ARG A 119 -6.64 11.59 -7.33
N SER A 120 -7.86 12.14 -7.37
CA SER A 120 -8.85 11.88 -6.32
C SER A 120 -9.06 10.37 -6.17
N GLY A 121 -9.08 9.89 -4.90
CA GLY A 121 -9.39 8.51 -4.56
C GLY A 121 -10.83 8.14 -4.89
N GLY A 122 -11.43 7.25 -4.13
CA GLY A 122 -12.83 6.87 -4.31
C GLY A 122 -13.14 5.49 -3.74
N SER A 123 -12.19 4.82 -3.07
CA SER A 123 -12.46 3.50 -2.50
C SER A 123 -13.27 3.53 -1.20
N TYR A 124 -13.46 4.69 -0.58
CA TYR A 124 -14.36 4.80 0.57
C TYR A 124 -15.82 4.92 0.11
N ALA A 125 -16.25 4.00 -0.74
CA ALA A 125 -17.57 3.93 -1.34
C ALA A 125 -17.94 2.49 -1.68
N GLU A 126 -19.23 2.21 -1.89
CA GLU A 126 -19.71 0.86 -2.21
C GLU A 126 -19.30 0.41 -3.62
N TYR A 127 -19.06 1.34 -4.54
CA TYR A 127 -18.60 1.06 -5.90
C TYR A 127 -17.50 2.03 -6.31
N ALA A 128 -16.56 1.53 -7.10
CA ALA A 128 -15.57 2.38 -7.76
C ALA A 128 -15.32 1.93 -9.20
N VAL A 129 -15.04 2.90 -10.05
CA VAL A 129 -14.53 2.66 -11.41
C VAL A 129 -13.02 2.69 -11.38
N VAL A 130 -12.40 1.66 -11.94
CA VAL A 130 -10.95 1.44 -11.86
C VAL A 130 -10.39 1.06 -13.22
N PRO A 131 -9.28 1.65 -13.69
CA PRO A 131 -8.58 1.17 -14.87
C PRO A 131 -8.21 -0.30 -14.73
N SER A 132 -8.53 -1.14 -15.71
CA SER A 132 -8.29 -2.59 -15.63
C SER A 132 -6.81 -2.97 -15.41
N LEU A 133 -5.89 -2.11 -15.84
CA LEU A 133 -4.44 -2.29 -15.60
C LEU A 133 -4.02 -2.04 -14.15
N SER A 134 -4.87 -1.44 -13.32
CA SER A 134 -4.62 -1.16 -11.90
C SER A 134 -5.16 -2.25 -10.96
N VAL A 135 -5.67 -3.35 -11.51
CA VAL A 135 -6.43 -4.38 -10.81
C VAL A 135 -5.80 -5.75 -11.04
N ALA A 136 -5.81 -6.59 -10.01
CA ALA A 136 -5.46 -8.01 -10.11
C ALA A 136 -6.53 -8.87 -9.43
N ARG A 137 -6.55 -10.18 -9.73
CA ARG A 137 -7.36 -11.15 -8.99
C ARG A 137 -6.91 -11.20 -7.55
N LYS A 138 -7.86 -11.17 -6.63
CA LYS A 138 -7.59 -11.29 -5.19
C LYS A 138 -6.88 -12.63 -4.91
N PRO A 139 -5.80 -12.65 -4.10
CA PRO A 139 -5.22 -13.90 -3.62
C PRO A 139 -6.27 -14.79 -2.97
N ALA A 140 -6.27 -16.08 -3.29
CA ALA A 140 -7.24 -17.03 -2.76
C ALA A 140 -7.07 -17.27 -1.25
N SER A 141 -5.86 -17.06 -0.74
CA SER A 141 -5.52 -17.20 0.68
C SER A 141 -6.00 -16.05 1.55
N LEU A 142 -6.40 -14.91 0.96
CA LEU A 142 -6.76 -13.70 1.70
C LEU A 142 -8.27 -13.46 1.71
N SER A 143 -8.78 -13.01 2.83
CA SER A 143 -10.08 -12.34 2.92
C SER A 143 -10.05 -10.99 2.18
N HIS A 144 -11.23 -10.41 1.88
CA HIS A 144 -11.30 -9.07 1.30
C HIS A 144 -10.67 -7.99 2.20
N VAL A 145 -10.82 -8.13 3.53
CA VAL A 145 -10.21 -7.22 4.51
C VAL A 145 -8.68 -7.23 4.40
N GLU A 146 -8.09 -8.42 4.40
CA GLU A 146 -6.64 -8.56 4.22
C GLU A 146 -6.19 -8.06 2.85
N ALA A 147 -6.88 -8.44 1.78
CA ALA A 147 -6.55 -8.05 0.43
C ALA A 147 -6.62 -6.52 0.21
N ALA A 148 -7.58 -5.82 0.85
CA ALA A 148 -7.66 -4.35 0.81
C ALA A 148 -6.48 -3.66 1.51
N GLY A 149 -5.82 -4.33 2.46
CA GLY A 149 -4.62 -3.83 3.11
C GLY A 149 -3.34 -3.89 2.25
N VAL A 150 -3.37 -4.53 1.09
CA VAL A 150 -2.17 -4.82 0.31
C VAL A 150 -1.77 -3.71 -0.67
N PRO A 151 -2.62 -3.16 -1.57
CA PRO A 151 -2.18 -2.57 -2.83
C PRO A 151 -1.16 -1.45 -2.69
N LEU A 152 -1.50 -0.30 -2.13
CA LEU A 152 -0.60 0.85 -2.04
C LEU A 152 0.69 0.51 -1.26
N ALA A 153 0.53 -0.18 -0.13
CA ALA A 153 1.65 -0.49 0.75
C ALA A 153 2.63 -1.49 0.11
N ALA A 154 2.12 -2.58 -0.47
CA ALA A 154 2.95 -3.60 -1.08
C ALA A 154 3.54 -3.15 -2.43
N LEU A 155 2.79 -2.38 -3.25
CA LEU A 155 3.32 -1.73 -4.46
C LEU A 155 4.44 -0.75 -4.12
N THR A 156 4.27 0.05 -3.05
CA THR A 156 5.34 0.93 -2.58
C THR A 156 6.56 0.12 -2.16
N ALA A 157 6.38 -0.92 -1.35
CA ALA A 157 7.48 -1.76 -0.88
C ALA A 157 8.20 -2.46 -2.05
N TRP A 158 7.45 -2.96 -3.04
CA TRP A 158 8.03 -3.55 -4.27
C TRP A 158 8.88 -2.54 -5.02
N GLY A 159 8.34 -1.37 -5.31
CA GLY A 159 9.07 -0.32 -6.01
C GLY A 159 10.32 0.16 -5.27
N LEU A 160 10.28 0.20 -3.94
CA LEU A 160 11.44 0.55 -3.11
C LEU A 160 12.51 -0.55 -3.13
N VAL A 161 12.12 -1.78 -2.88
CA VAL A 161 13.03 -2.90 -2.64
C VAL A 161 13.53 -3.50 -3.96
N VAL A 162 12.62 -3.73 -4.91
CA VAL A 162 12.94 -4.45 -6.15
C VAL A 162 13.39 -3.49 -7.25
N GLU A 163 12.62 -2.44 -7.52
CA GLU A 163 12.86 -1.57 -8.67
C GLU A 163 13.90 -0.47 -8.39
N THR A 164 13.93 0.06 -7.15
CA THR A 164 14.83 1.18 -6.79
C THR A 164 16.13 0.68 -6.15
N ALA A 165 16.02 -0.18 -5.13
CA ALA A 165 17.18 -0.69 -4.41
C ALA A 165 17.85 -1.89 -5.11
N HIS A 166 17.12 -2.59 -6.01
CA HIS A 166 17.58 -3.81 -6.67
C HIS A 166 18.09 -4.84 -5.66
N ALA A 167 17.24 -5.15 -4.67
CA ALA A 167 17.58 -6.03 -3.56
C ALA A 167 18.17 -7.37 -4.03
N HIS A 168 19.28 -7.77 -3.44
CA HIS A 168 20.00 -8.99 -3.78
C HIS A 168 20.70 -9.59 -2.56
N GLU A 169 21.15 -10.83 -2.69
CA GLU A 169 21.84 -11.56 -1.64
C GLU A 169 23.04 -10.78 -1.07
N GLY A 170 23.07 -10.68 0.25
CA GLY A 170 24.16 -10.01 0.99
C GLY A 170 24.09 -8.49 1.02
N GLN A 171 23.19 -7.82 0.29
CA GLN A 171 23.03 -6.37 0.32
C GLN A 171 22.56 -5.91 1.72
N ARG A 172 23.25 -4.92 2.30
CA ARG A 172 22.95 -4.39 3.62
C ARG A 172 21.92 -3.28 3.52
N MET A 173 20.71 -3.51 4.00
CA MET A 173 19.59 -2.58 3.90
C MET A 173 19.11 -2.16 5.29
N LEU A 174 19.00 -0.85 5.52
CA LEU A 174 18.29 -0.28 6.66
C LEU A 174 16.91 0.19 6.22
N ILE A 175 15.86 -0.30 6.89
CA ILE A 175 14.47 0.08 6.61
C ILE A 175 13.89 0.69 7.88
N HIS A 176 13.61 2.00 7.86
CA HIS A 176 12.98 2.67 8.99
C HIS A 176 11.48 2.37 9.06
N ALA A 177 10.92 2.41 10.29
CA ALA A 177 9.51 2.11 10.55
C ALA A 177 9.04 0.77 9.98
N GLY A 178 9.84 -0.28 10.19
CA GLY A 178 9.59 -1.62 9.64
C GLY A 178 8.25 -2.24 10.06
N SER A 179 7.66 -1.83 11.18
CA SER A 179 6.36 -2.34 11.63
C SER A 179 5.15 -1.63 11.01
N GLY A 180 5.37 -0.57 10.22
CA GLY A 180 4.30 0.19 9.58
C GLY A 180 3.75 -0.48 8.31
N GLY A 181 2.76 0.19 7.68
CA GLY A 181 2.04 -0.34 6.52
C GLY A 181 2.94 -0.71 5.34
N VAL A 182 3.89 0.15 4.95
CA VAL A 182 4.89 -0.14 3.90
C VAL A 182 6.02 -0.99 4.46
N GLY A 183 6.48 -0.67 5.68
CA GLY A 183 7.66 -1.27 6.28
C GLY A 183 7.58 -2.79 6.41
N HIS A 184 6.43 -3.33 6.85
CA HIS A 184 6.31 -4.78 7.03
C HIS A 184 6.39 -5.56 5.71
N PHE A 185 5.93 -5.00 4.59
CA PHE A 185 6.16 -5.59 3.27
C PHE A 185 7.61 -5.41 2.82
N ALA A 186 8.20 -4.22 3.04
CA ALA A 186 9.57 -3.94 2.61
C ALA A 186 10.60 -4.84 3.30
N VAL A 187 10.44 -5.09 4.61
CA VAL A 187 11.28 -6.03 5.37
C VAL A 187 11.18 -7.44 4.79
N GLN A 188 9.96 -7.94 4.55
CA GLN A 188 9.74 -9.29 4.01
C GLN A 188 10.29 -9.43 2.59
N LEU A 189 10.04 -8.46 1.71
CA LEU A 189 10.54 -8.49 0.33
C LEU A 189 12.06 -8.41 0.30
N ALA A 190 12.69 -7.54 1.08
CA ALA A 190 14.14 -7.44 1.14
C ALA A 190 14.79 -8.75 1.62
N ALA A 191 14.22 -9.37 2.67
CA ALA A 191 14.66 -10.66 3.16
C ALA A 191 14.44 -11.79 2.13
N TYR A 192 13.29 -11.78 1.42
CA TYR A 192 12.98 -12.75 0.37
C TYR A 192 14.01 -12.72 -0.76
N PHE A 193 14.53 -11.53 -1.12
CA PHE A 193 15.59 -11.39 -2.12
C PHE A 193 17.01 -11.55 -1.55
N GLY A 194 17.15 -11.99 -0.29
CA GLY A 194 18.44 -12.33 0.32
C GLY A 194 19.21 -11.14 0.91
N ALA A 195 18.62 -9.95 1.03
CA ALA A 195 19.26 -8.81 1.66
C ALA A 195 19.42 -9.03 3.18
N GLN A 196 20.48 -8.46 3.76
CA GLN A 196 20.69 -8.39 5.20
C GLN A 196 19.92 -7.18 5.76
N VAL A 197 18.73 -7.45 6.28
CA VAL A 197 17.78 -6.41 6.69
C VAL A 197 18.03 -5.99 8.12
N THR A 198 18.34 -4.70 8.31
CA THR A 198 18.21 -4.01 9.59
C THR A 198 16.96 -3.14 9.55
N THR A 199 16.19 -3.10 10.63
CA THR A 199 14.99 -2.26 10.67
C THR A 199 14.78 -1.60 12.02
N THR A 200 14.11 -0.44 12.04
CA THR A 200 13.70 0.24 13.27
C THR A 200 12.22 0.03 13.55
N GLY A 201 11.88 -0.15 14.82
CA GLY A 201 10.51 -0.29 15.30
C GLY A 201 10.43 0.03 16.79
N SER A 202 9.22 0.01 17.38
CA SER A 202 9.06 0.07 18.84
C SER A 202 9.38 -1.29 19.47
N GLU A 203 9.78 -1.30 20.73
CA GLU A 203 10.18 -2.49 21.50
C GLU A 203 9.20 -3.67 21.31
N ARG A 204 7.89 -3.41 21.45
CA ARG A 204 6.83 -4.42 21.31
C ARG A 204 6.81 -5.13 19.95
N ASN A 205 7.36 -4.50 18.90
CA ASN A 205 7.35 -5.02 17.54
C ASN A 205 8.65 -5.74 17.15
N LEU A 206 9.72 -5.67 17.94
CA LEU A 206 11.02 -6.23 17.59
C LEU A 206 11.00 -7.76 17.35
N PRO A 207 10.30 -8.58 18.18
CA PRO A 207 10.20 -10.01 17.91
C PRO A 207 9.55 -10.28 16.55
N TRP A 208 8.43 -9.62 16.28
CA TRP A 208 7.70 -9.78 15.02
C TRP A 208 8.52 -9.33 13.81
N LEU A 209 9.27 -8.23 13.91
CA LEU A 209 10.14 -7.76 12.83
C LEU A 209 11.23 -8.81 12.47
N ARG A 210 11.74 -9.56 13.46
CA ARG A 210 12.65 -10.67 13.21
C ARG A 210 11.95 -11.85 12.52
N GLU A 211 10.72 -12.15 12.90
CA GLU A 211 9.87 -13.15 12.23
C GLU A 211 9.61 -12.79 10.77
N LEU A 212 9.47 -11.49 10.46
CA LEU A 212 9.35 -11.00 9.09
C LEU A 212 10.64 -11.06 8.27
N GLY A 213 11.76 -11.46 8.87
CA GLY A 213 13.04 -11.65 8.18
C GLY A 213 14.08 -10.55 8.45
N ALA A 214 13.85 -9.64 9.40
CA ALA A 214 14.89 -8.70 9.81
C ALA A 214 16.01 -9.41 10.58
N SER A 215 17.25 -9.29 10.09
CA SER A 215 18.44 -9.81 10.77
C SER A 215 18.73 -9.03 12.07
N VAL A 216 18.45 -7.71 12.04
CA VAL A 216 18.58 -6.81 13.19
C VAL A 216 17.32 -5.95 13.30
N ALA A 217 16.71 -5.92 14.49
CA ALA A 217 15.58 -5.05 14.79
C ALA A 217 15.95 -4.13 15.96
N ILE A 218 15.88 -2.82 15.75
CA ILE A 218 16.36 -1.77 16.66
C ILE A 218 15.16 -1.03 17.24
N ASP A 219 15.11 -0.91 18.57
CA ASP A 219 14.15 -0.04 19.25
C ASP A 219 14.61 1.42 19.10
N TYR A 220 13.88 2.19 18.32
CA TYR A 220 14.19 3.60 18.08
C TYR A 220 14.05 4.49 19.34
N ALA A 221 13.32 4.02 20.37
CA ALA A 221 13.10 4.78 21.60
C ALA A 221 14.31 4.73 22.56
N THR A 222 15.10 3.66 22.49
CA THR A 222 16.21 3.40 23.43
C THR A 222 17.58 3.36 22.77
N THR A 223 17.63 3.19 21.45
CA THR A 223 18.89 2.97 20.72
C THR A 223 18.95 3.88 19.50
N ARG A 224 20.00 4.66 19.42
CA ARG A 224 20.35 5.41 18.22
C ARG A 224 20.87 4.40 17.19
N PHE A 225 20.22 4.29 16.05
CA PHE A 225 20.57 3.27 15.04
C PHE A 225 21.98 3.48 14.49
N GLU A 226 22.45 4.72 14.38
CA GLU A 226 23.79 5.07 13.90
C GLU A 226 24.92 4.63 14.84
N ASP A 227 24.63 4.33 16.11
CA ASP A 227 25.60 3.79 17.05
C ASP A 227 25.83 2.28 16.87
N VAL A 228 24.93 1.59 16.17
CA VAL A 228 24.92 0.12 16.05
C VAL A 228 24.96 -0.41 14.62
N VAL A 229 24.77 0.46 13.62
CA VAL A 229 24.86 0.10 12.20
C VAL A 229 25.76 1.08 11.44
N GLY A 230 26.36 0.62 10.36
CA GLY A 230 27.19 1.43 9.46
C GLY A 230 27.46 0.69 8.17
N GLU A 231 28.04 1.38 7.19
CA GLU A 231 28.40 0.82 5.88
C GLU A 231 27.20 0.20 5.15
N MET A 232 25.99 0.80 5.29
CA MET A 232 24.79 0.32 4.63
C MET A 232 24.86 0.60 3.12
N ASP A 233 24.40 -0.35 2.33
CA ASP A 233 24.26 -0.16 0.87
C ASP A 233 23.08 0.71 0.53
N VAL A 234 21.96 0.51 1.25
CA VAL A 234 20.69 1.20 1.03
C VAL A 234 20.05 1.56 2.37
N VAL A 235 19.50 2.76 2.45
CA VAL A 235 18.52 3.15 3.48
C VAL A 235 17.19 3.48 2.81
N ILE A 236 16.13 2.78 3.22
CA ILE A 236 14.75 3.09 2.88
C ILE A 236 14.14 3.84 4.05
N ASP A 237 13.92 5.13 3.87
CA ASP A 237 13.39 6.00 4.91
C ASP A 237 11.88 6.24 4.74
N LEU A 238 11.10 5.57 5.59
CA LEU A 238 9.64 5.70 5.67
C LEU A 238 9.19 6.75 6.71
N VAL A 239 10.14 7.44 7.36
CA VAL A 239 9.92 8.45 8.42
C VAL A 239 10.17 9.86 7.91
N GLY A 240 11.28 10.08 7.22
CA GLY A 240 11.78 11.38 6.81
C GLY A 240 12.51 12.11 7.95
N ASN A 241 12.79 13.39 7.73
CA ASN A 241 13.54 14.20 8.70
C ASN A 241 12.63 14.99 9.66
N VAL A 242 11.39 14.52 9.85
CA VAL A 242 10.37 15.17 10.69
C VAL A 242 10.40 14.73 12.15
N HIS A 243 11.11 13.64 12.44
CA HIS A 243 11.28 13.08 13.78
C HIS A 243 12.75 12.82 14.03
N ASP A 244 13.33 13.52 15.03
CA ASP A 244 14.67 13.31 15.57
C ASP A 244 15.76 13.23 14.47
N ASP A 245 15.64 14.06 13.43
CA ASP A 245 16.58 14.15 12.31
C ASP A 245 16.95 12.79 11.68
N THR A 246 16.01 11.83 11.71
CA THR A 246 16.22 10.45 11.21
C THR A 246 16.81 10.42 9.81
N GLY A 247 16.32 11.26 8.90
CA GLY A 247 16.85 11.34 7.54
C GLY A 247 18.33 11.74 7.50
N SER A 248 18.72 12.80 8.23
CA SER A 248 20.11 13.28 8.29
C SER A 248 21.04 12.22 8.86
N ARG A 249 20.67 11.59 9.97
CA ARG A 249 21.43 10.51 10.62
C ARG A 249 21.54 9.27 9.73
N SER A 250 20.54 9.03 8.86
CA SER A 250 20.55 7.93 7.89
C SER A 250 21.63 8.07 6.84
N LEU A 251 22.04 9.30 6.50
CA LEU A 251 23.15 9.51 5.56
C LEU A 251 24.49 9.10 6.16
N GLU A 252 24.66 9.19 7.49
CA GLU A 252 25.91 8.86 8.19
C GLU A 252 26.20 7.36 8.21
N VAL A 253 25.16 6.51 8.14
CA VAL A 253 25.31 5.06 8.15
C VAL A 253 25.49 4.43 6.76
N LEU A 254 25.32 5.23 5.71
CA LEU A 254 25.53 4.77 4.34
C LEU A 254 27.02 4.71 4.00
N ARG A 255 27.46 3.65 3.33
CA ARG A 255 28.78 3.63 2.72
C ARG A 255 28.85 4.67 1.59
N ARG A 256 30.07 5.08 1.23
CA ARG A 256 30.26 5.99 0.08
C ARG A 256 29.62 5.42 -1.19
N GLY A 257 28.79 6.24 -1.86
CA GLY A 257 28.03 5.84 -3.04
C GLY A 257 26.81 4.95 -2.73
N GLY A 258 26.50 4.70 -1.46
CA GLY A 258 25.25 4.06 -1.02
C GLY A 258 24.02 4.85 -1.45
N LEU A 259 22.85 4.28 -1.28
CA LEU A 259 21.57 4.85 -1.74
C LEU A 259 20.65 5.18 -0.56
N TYR A 260 20.25 6.43 -0.46
CA TYR A 260 19.17 6.90 0.42
C TYR A 260 17.88 7.04 -0.40
N VAL A 261 16.78 6.43 0.07
CA VAL A 261 15.46 6.52 -0.57
C VAL A 261 14.47 7.19 0.37
N MET A 262 14.08 8.43 0.07
CA MET A 262 13.11 9.21 0.85
C MET A 262 11.70 8.94 0.35
N VAL A 263 10.81 8.45 1.23
CA VAL A 263 9.46 8.00 0.84
C VAL A 263 8.35 8.99 1.27
N PRO A 264 8.30 9.50 2.51
CA PRO A 264 7.20 10.33 2.96
C PRO A 264 7.08 11.63 2.16
N THR A 265 5.89 11.89 1.59
CA THR A 265 5.63 13.15 0.90
C THR A 265 5.84 14.34 1.83
N GLY A 266 6.74 15.25 1.45
CA GLY A 266 7.09 16.44 2.24
C GLY A 266 7.95 16.15 3.48
N GLY A 267 8.45 14.92 3.64
CA GLY A 267 9.19 14.50 4.83
C GLY A 267 10.56 15.17 4.99
N TRP A 268 11.22 15.53 3.88
CA TRP A 268 12.51 16.23 3.90
C TRP A 268 12.83 16.88 2.55
N PRO A 269 12.48 18.14 2.30
CA PRO A 269 12.70 18.80 1.01
C PRO A 269 14.17 18.88 0.57
N GLY A 270 15.11 19.01 1.53
CA GLY A 270 16.54 19.16 1.28
C GLY A 270 17.35 17.86 1.18
N TYR A 271 16.73 16.70 1.14
CA TYR A 271 17.41 15.41 1.22
C TYR A 271 18.45 15.17 0.11
N ALA A 272 18.19 15.67 -1.11
CA ALA A 272 19.08 15.46 -2.24
C ALA A 272 20.41 16.22 -2.08
N ASP A 273 20.36 17.48 -1.64
CA ASP A 273 21.55 18.30 -1.38
C ASP A 273 22.37 17.74 -0.22
N ALA A 274 21.69 17.34 0.86
CA ALA A 274 22.34 16.72 2.02
C ALA A 274 23.05 15.41 1.64
N ALA A 275 22.42 14.56 0.84
CA ALA A 275 23.00 13.31 0.36
C ALA A 275 24.21 13.55 -0.54
N ALA A 276 24.14 14.53 -1.45
CA ALA A 276 25.28 14.92 -2.30
C ALA A 276 26.47 15.41 -1.46
N ALA A 277 26.22 16.21 -0.43
CA ALA A 277 27.26 16.66 0.50
C ALA A 277 27.89 15.51 1.30
N ALA A 278 27.11 14.47 1.63
CA ALA A 278 27.58 13.25 2.30
C ALA A 278 28.27 12.25 1.35
N GLY A 279 28.30 12.51 0.04
CA GLY A 279 28.91 11.60 -0.95
C GLY A 279 28.12 10.31 -1.20
N VAL A 280 26.80 10.35 -0.99
CA VAL A 280 25.86 9.24 -1.23
C VAL A 280 24.83 9.62 -2.29
N ARG A 281 24.21 8.61 -2.90
CA ARG A 281 23.11 8.82 -3.85
C ARG A 281 21.81 8.98 -3.10
N ALA A 282 20.88 9.77 -3.64
CA ALA A 282 19.54 9.88 -3.08
C ALA A 282 18.47 9.93 -4.17
N THR A 283 17.28 9.40 -3.85
CA THR A 283 16.08 9.50 -4.67
C THR A 283 14.85 9.59 -3.80
N GLY A 284 13.77 10.15 -4.34
CA GLY A 284 12.44 9.98 -3.79
C GLY A 284 11.71 8.86 -4.52
N TYR A 285 10.65 8.32 -3.90
CA TYR A 285 9.79 7.33 -4.53
C TYR A 285 8.31 7.75 -4.47
N LYS A 286 7.59 7.47 -5.54
CA LYS A 286 6.13 7.65 -5.64
C LYS A 286 5.53 6.38 -6.23
N VAL A 287 4.56 5.81 -5.52
CA VAL A 287 3.86 4.60 -5.96
C VAL A 287 3.02 4.88 -7.21
N VAL A 288 2.96 3.90 -8.09
CA VAL A 288 2.10 3.87 -9.28
C VAL A 288 1.24 2.61 -9.20
N PRO A 289 -0.06 2.67 -9.49
CA PRO A 289 -0.91 1.50 -9.61
C PRO A 289 -0.40 0.57 -10.72
N ASP A 290 -0.24 -0.72 -10.41
CA ASP A 290 0.23 -1.74 -11.36
C ASP A 290 -0.39 -3.10 -11.04
N GLY A 291 -1.36 -3.52 -11.86
CA GLY A 291 -2.04 -4.82 -11.72
C GLY A 291 -1.12 -6.01 -11.94
N SER A 292 -0.07 -5.90 -12.77
CA SER A 292 0.88 -7.00 -13.03
C SER A 292 1.79 -7.25 -11.84
N VAL A 293 2.24 -6.18 -11.18
CA VAL A 293 2.98 -6.26 -9.92
C VAL A 293 2.08 -6.80 -8.82
N LEU A 294 0.81 -6.34 -8.72
CA LEU A 294 -0.16 -6.89 -7.77
C LEU A 294 -0.39 -8.37 -7.98
N ALA A 295 -0.51 -8.85 -9.23
CA ALA A 295 -0.63 -10.27 -9.53
C ALA A 295 0.62 -11.06 -9.08
N THR A 296 1.79 -10.47 -9.16
CA THR A 296 3.04 -11.07 -8.66
C THR A 296 3.05 -11.12 -7.13
N LEU A 297 2.72 -10.02 -6.47
CA LEU A 297 2.56 -9.95 -5.02
C LEU A 297 1.49 -10.92 -4.52
N GLY A 298 0.38 -11.07 -5.27
CA GLY A 298 -0.67 -12.04 -4.99
C GLY A 298 -0.15 -13.48 -4.93
N ARG A 299 0.73 -13.87 -5.85
CA ARG A 299 1.37 -15.21 -5.81
C ARG A 299 2.30 -15.38 -4.60
N LEU A 300 3.02 -14.33 -4.20
CA LEU A 300 3.86 -14.38 -3.00
C LEU A 300 3.03 -14.49 -1.72
N LEU A 301 1.88 -13.81 -1.67
CA LEU A 301 0.90 -13.92 -0.58
C LEU A 301 0.27 -15.32 -0.52
N ASP A 302 -0.19 -15.85 -1.65
CA ASP A 302 -0.79 -17.19 -1.73
C ASP A 302 0.20 -18.30 -1.35
N SER A 303 1.49 -18.12 -1.63
CA SER A 303 2.54 -19.07 -1.23
C SER A 303 2.99 -18.92 0.22
N GLY A 304 2.57 -17.85 0.92
CA GLY A 304 3.04 -17.53 2.26
C GLY A 304 4.46 -16.97 2.33
N ALA A 305 5.06 -16.63 1.17
CA ALA A 305 6.40 -16.02 1.12
C ALA A 305 6.42 -14.61 1.71
N ILE A 306 5.30 -13.89 1.61
CA ILE A 306 5.04 -12.64 2.32
C ILE A 306 3.63 -12.69 2.92
N GLN A 307 3.40 -11.86 3.94
CA GLN A 307 2.13 -11.79 4.66
C GLN A 307 1.71 -10.33 4.82
N VAL A 308 0.39 -10.09 4.78
CA VAL A 308 -0.22 -8.82 5.18
C VAL A 308 -0.62 -8.88 6.63
N PHE A 309 -0.48 -7.77 7.34
CA PHE A 309 -0.93 -7.62 8.70
C PHE A 309 -1.93 -6.46 8.81
N VAL A 310 -3.14 -6.75 9.29
CA VAL A 310 -4.21 -5.77 9.54
C VAL A 310 -4.35 -5.58 11.04
N ASP A 311 -4.11 -4.37 11.53
CA ASP A 311 -4.14 -4.00 12.95
C ASP A 311 -5.52 -3.53 13.40
N GLY A 312 -6.18 -2.72 12.56
CA GLY A 312 -7.50 -2.15 12.81
C GLY A 312 -8.48 -2.38 11.67
N VAL A 313 -9.72 -2.69 12.02
CA VAL A 313 -10.83 -2.81 11.06
C VAL A 313 -11.98 -1.95 11.58
N HIS A 314 -12.51 -1.08 10.73
CA HIS A 314 -13.61 -0.17 11.03
C HIS A 314 -14.69 -0.31 9.97
N ASP A 315 -15.94 0.03 10.30
CA ASP A 315 -16.98 0.16 9.29
C ASP A 315 -16.77 1.41 8.43
N LEU A 316 -17.28 1.41 7.20
CA LEU A 316 -17.21 2.57 6.31
C LEU A 316 -17.70 3.85 6.99
N ALA A 317 -18.75 3.74 7.81
CA ALA A 317 -19.31 4.87 8.56
C ALA A 317 -18.35 5.43 9.62
N ASP A 318 -17.39 4.63 10.08
CA ASP A 318 -16.41 4.99 11.08
C ASP A 318 -15.04 5.42 10.49
N ALA A 319 -15.03 5.85 9.22
CA ALA A 319 -13.82 6.32 8.55
C ALA A 319 -13.07 7.42 9.34
N ALA A 320 -13.78 8.27 10.07
CA ALA A 320 -13.18 9.26 10.98
C ALA A 320 -12.36 8.62 12.10
N ALA A 321 -12.83 7.53 12.68
CA ALA A 321 -12.10 6.77 13.71
C ALA A 321 -10.86 6.10 13.12
N ALA A 322 -10.97 5.50 11.93
CA ALA A 322 -9.84 4.92 11.22
C ALA A 322 -8.75 5.95 10.90
N HIS A 323 -9.13 7.16 10.46
CA HIS A 323 -8.19 8.27 10.24
C HIS A 323 -7.53 8.71 11.55
N THR A 324 -8.29 8.81 12.64
CA THR A 324 -7.74 9.14 13.97
C THR A 324 -6.74 8.09 14.43
N GLU A 325 -7.00 6.81 14.18
CA GLU A 325 -6.09 5.71 14.51
C GLU A 325 -4.76 5.84 13.74
N ILE A 326 -4.82 6.02 12.41
CA ILE A 326 -3.62 6.07 11.59
C ILE A 326 -2.78 7.34 11.86
N GLU A 327 -3.41 8.46 12.26
CA GLU A 327 -2.74 9.70 12.62
C GLU A 327 -1.95 9.59 13.94
N ARG A 328 -2.28 8.64 14.83
CA ARG A 328 -1.48 8.35 16.03
C ARG A 328 -0.12 7.74 15.70
N GLY A 329 0.07 7.19 14.49
CA GLY A 329 1.35 6.69 14.02
C GLY A 329 1.85 5.40 14.68
N HIS A 330 1.01 4.67 15.42
CA HIS A 330 1.40 3.48 16.17
C HIS A 330 0.80 2.18 15.63
N SER A 331 0.11 2.23 14.51
CA SER A 331 -0.49 1.03 13.88
C SER A 331 0.58 0.07 13.42
N ARG A 332 0.35 -1.21 13.65
CA ARG A 332 1.18 -2.32 13.21
C ARG A 332 0.62 -2.89 11.91
N GLY A 333 1.23 -2.61 10.78
CA GLY A 333 0.69 -2.99 9.47
C GLY A 333 -0.37 -2.01 8.98
N LYS A 334 -1.58 -2.50 8.67
CA LYS A 334 -2.61 -1.76 7.95
C LYS A 334 -3.88 -1.57 8.77
N VAL A 335 -4.61 -0.51 8.44
CA VAL A 335 -5.99 -0.24 8.87
C VAL A 335 -6.90 -0.34 7.66
N VAL A 336 -8.09 -0.92 7.83
CA VAL A 336 -9.02 -1.25 6.75
C VAL A 336 -10.44 -0.85 7.13
N LEU A 337 -11.22 -0.40 6.16
CA LEU A 337 -12.67 -0.17 6.26
C LEU A 337 -13.42 -1.35 5.65
N THR A 338 -14.40 -1.90 6.35
CA THR A 338 -15.42 -2.78 5.78
C THR A 338 -16.50 -1.92 5.12
N VAL A 339 -16.82 -2.22 3.86
CA VAL A 339 -17.75 -1.41 3.06
C VAL A 339 -19.07 -2.14 2.84
N ALA A 340 -19.02 -3.41 2.51
CA ALA A 340 -20.18 -4.27 2.32
C ALA A 340 -19.89 -5.68 2.85
N GLU A 341 -20.94 -6.49 3.05
CA GLU A 341 -20.78 -7.92 3.27
C GLU A 341 -20.21 -8.58 1.99
N GLY A 342 -19.22 -9.46 2.19
CA GLY A 342 -18.48 -10.14 1.13
C GLY A 342 -19.27 -11.25 0.45
#